data_a6e167c1320a9886c760095e53ccad25
#
_entry.id   a6e167c1320a9886c760095e53ccad25
#
_cell.length_a   1.000
_cell.length_b   1.000
_cell.length_c   1.000
_cell.angle_alpha   90.00
_cell.angle_beta   90.00
_cell.angle_gamma   90.00
#
_symmetry.space_group_name_H-M   'P 1'
#
loop_
_entity.id
_entity.type
_entity.pdbx_description
1 polymer ?
#
loop_
_entity_poly.entity_id
_entity_poly.type
_entity_poly.pdbx_seq_one_letter_code
_entity_poly.pdbx_strand_id
1 'polypeptide(L)'
;MGQHDRYSRPQRVAGIGAAGQQRLRQATVLVVGCGALGTHALDALARAGVGRILVVDRDVVEWSNLQRQVLFREADAAAGLPKAIAAAQRLAEVNGDVEVLPFVAQCSAEFLSMLPATPDVVIDGVDNFATRYLVNDWCRARRLPWIYAGAIGAEAVAMAFPIDGPCLRCVWPEPPPAGDVGSCETHGILAPAIAMVAAFQVAEAMKAIVGAPATRGALTVDVWRGRYAIVDLLGAAAADCPCCSRDEHPALRQAGAGGATSLCGRDAVQVEPAQPRAFDLGAHAERLAGIVGELALTPHLLRFAADGARFSVFRDGRALIFGVGDLLRARALYDRWVGA
;
A
#
# COMPACT_ATOMS: atom_id res chain seq x y z
N MET A 1 33.59 -12.76 14.93
CA MET A 1 33.17 -11.35 15.01
C MET A 1 31.65 -11.39 15.22
N GLY A 2 31.18 -10.84 16.35
CA GLY A 2 29.81 -11.07 16.80
C GLY A 2 28.76 -10.58 15.80
N GLN A 3 27.71 -11.38 15.65
CA GLN A 3 26.47 -10.92 15.06
C GLN A 3 26.14 -9.56 15.66
N HIS A 4 25.92 -8.57 14.78
CA HIS A 4 25.67 -7.20 15.18
C HIS A 4 24.55 -7.17 16.23
N ASP A 5 24.81 -6.52 17.36
CA ASP A 5 23.89 -6.31 18.50
C ASP A 5 22.68 -5.39 18.12
N ARG A 6 22.29 -5.46 16.84
CA ARG A 6 21.24 -4.60 16.23
C ARG A 6 19.93 -4.65 17.01
N TYR A 7 19.56 -5.81 17.51
CA TYR A 7 18.28 -6.05 18.17
C TYR A 7 18.36 -6.16 19.69
N SER A 8 19.52 -5.87 20.29
CA SER A 8 19.71 -5.97 21.73
C SER A 8 18.77 -5.08 22.54
N ARG A 9 18.41 -3.92 22.01
CA ARG A 9 17.51 -3.00 22.70
C ARG A 9 16.04 -3.43 22.64
N PRO A 10 15.44 -3.74 21.48
CA PRO A 10 14.11 -4.33 21.40
C PRO A 10 13.94 -5.60 22.25
N GLN A 11 14.95 -6.46 22.30
CA GLN A 11 14.91 -7.68 23.12
C GLN A 11 14.81 -7.43 24.63
N ARG A 12 15.14 -6.23 25.11
CA ARG A 12 14.97 -5.84 26.53
C ARG A 12 13.55 -5.40 26.86
N VAL A 13 12.73 -5.16 25.87
CA VAL A 13 11.31 -4.83 26.06
C VAL A 13 10.58 -6.10 26.51
N ALA A 14 9.94 -6.07 27.68
CA ALA A 14 9.32 -7.26 28.30
C ALA A 14 8.28 -7.96 27.38
N GLY A 15 7.59 -7.20 26.52
CA GLY A 15 6.62 -7.75 25.55
C GLY A 15 7.26 -8.42 24.33
N ILE A 16 8.57 -8.25 24.11
CA ILE A 16 9.29 -8.81 22.96
C ILE A 16 10.24 -9.93 23.41
N GLY A 17 11.26 -9.59 24.20
CA GLY A 17 12.28 -10.54 24.63
C GLY A 17 13.06 -11.16 23.47
N ALA A 18 13.92 -12.11 23.74
CA ALA A 18 14.65 -12.87 22.72
C ALA A 18 13.70 -13.74 21.86
N ALA A 19 12.69 -14.34 22.49
CA ALA A 19 11.72 -15.19 21.82
C ALA A 19 10.83 -14.38 20.84
N GLY A 20 10.38 -13.18 21.22
CA GLY A 20 9.62 -12.30 20.35
C GLY A 20 10.47 -11.81 19.17
N GLN A 21 11.74 -11.47 19.40
CA GLN A 21 12.65 -11.11 18.30
C GLN A 21 12.87 -12.27 17.33
N GLN A 22 12.92 -13.51 17.82
CA GLN A 22 13.01 -14.68 16.97
C GLN A 22 11.74 -14.87 16.12
N ARG A 23 10.55 -14.61 16.68
CA ARG A 23 9.29 -14.62 15.91
C ARG A 23 9.27 -13.53 14.87
N LEU A 24 9.72 -12.32 15.18
CA LEU A 24 9.83 -11.23 14.18
C LEU A 24 10.73 -11.63 13.00
N ARG A 25 11.86 -12.27 13.27
CA ARG A 25 12.78 -12.76 12.21
C ARG A 25 12.18 -13.85 11.33
N GLN A 26 11.20 -14.59 11.81
CA GLN A 26 10.53 -15.65 11.06
C GLN A 26 9.27 -15.16 10.36
N ALA A 27 8.76 -14.01 10.75
CA ALA A 27 7.49 -13.47 10.27
C ALA A 27 7.58 -12.93 8.84
N THR A 28 6.46 -13.05 8.16
CA THR A 28 6.18 -12.42 6.86
C THR A 28 5.10 -11.36 7.04
N VAL A 29 5.38 -10.13 6.63
CA VAL A 29 4.43 -9.01 6.68
C VAL A 29 4.07 -8.57 5.26
N LEU A 30 2.78 -8.42 4.96
CA LEU A 30 2.33 -7.79 3.73
C LEU A 30 2.01 -6.32 4.01
N VAL A 31 2.66 -5.41 3.28
CA VAL A 31 2.33 -3.99 3.26
C VAL A 31 1.64 -3.67 1.95
N VAL A 32 0.37 -3.30 2.02
CA VAL A 32 -0.43 -2.92 0.86
C VAL A 32 -0.38 -1.40 0.71
N GLY A 33 0.26 -0.94 -0.37
CA GLY A 33 0.55 0.48 -0.59
C GLY A 33 1.90 0.92 -0.02
N CYS A 34 2.71 1.57 -0.85
CA CYS A 34 4.02 2.13 -0.54
C CYS A 34 3.99 3.67 -0.61
N GLY A 35 2.88 4.23 -0.14
CA GLY A 35 2.68 5.67 -0.01
C GLY A 35 3.24 6.21 1.31
N ALA A 36 2.60 7.25 1.82
CA ALA A 36 3.03 7.91 3.04
C ALA A 36 3.03 6.98 4.27
N LEU A 37 1.92 6.29 4.55
CA LEU A 37 1.82 5.32 5.63
C LEU A 37 2.75 4.13 5.40
N GLY A 38 2.70 3.54 4.19
CA GLY A 38 3.48 2.36 3.85
C GLY A 38 4.98 2.56 3.98
N THR A 39 5.53 3.71 3.55
CA THR A 39 6.98 3.97 3.65
C THR A 39 7.46 4.08 5.09
N HIS A 40 6.68 4.70 5.98
CA HIS A 40 6.98 4.74 7.41
C HIS A 40 6.90 3.35 8.06
N ALA A 41 5.85 2.58 7.74
CA ALA A 41 5.70 1.22 8.25
C ALA A 41 6.83 0.30 7.77
N LEU A 42 7.18 0.34 6.49
CA LEU A 42 8.25 -0.44 5.88
C LEU A 42 9.61 -0.18 6.54
N ASP A 43 9.99 1.10 6.74
CA ASP A 43 11.23 1.46 7.42
C ASP A 43 11.28 0.90 8.85
N ALA A 44 10.20 1.08 9.60
CA ALA A 44 10.13 0.62 10.98
C ALA A 44 10.13 -0.92 11.11
N LEU A 45 9.43 -1.64 10.23
CA LEU A 45 9.42 -3.11 10.18
C LEU A 45 10.81 -3.67 9.84
N ALA A 46 11.48 -3.09 8.85
CA ALA A 46 12.84 -3.51 8.48
C ALA A 46 13.82 -3.29 9.64
N ARG A 47 13.74 -2.14 10.33
CA ARG A 47 14.56 -1.87 11.52
C ARG A 47 14.23 -2.78 12.69
N ALA A 48 12.98 -3.19 12.85
CA ALA A 48 12.56 -4.17 13.86
C ALA A 48 13.05 -5.59 13.55
N GLY A 49 13.52 -5.86 12.32
CA GLY A 49 14.04 -7.15 11.91
C GLY A 49 12.95 -8.19 11.64
N VAL A 50 11.85 -7.75 11.01
CA VAL A 50 10.87 -8.67 10.39
C VAL A 50 11.56 -9.43 9.27
N GLY A 51 11.45 -10.76 9.28
CA GLY A 51 12.25 -11.60 8.36
C GLY A 51 11.93 -11.39 6.90
N ARG A 52 10.65 -11.26 6.55
CA ARG A 52 10.21 -11.05 5.17
C ARG A 52 9.13 -9.97 5.09
N ILE A 53 9.27 -9.07 4.13
CA ILE A 53 8.29 -8.03 3.83
C ILE A 53 7.86 -8.16 2.37
N LEU A 54 6.57 -8.38 2.15
CA LEU A 54 5.94 -8.30 0.84
C LEU A 54 5.40 -6.87 0.70
N VAL A 55 5.79 -6.13 -0.31
CA VAL A 55 5.30 -4.78 -0.55
C VAL A 55 4.68 -4.69 -1.93
N VAL A 56 3.41 -4.28 -2.01
CA VAL A 56 2.70 -4.07 -3.27
C VAL A 56 2.30 -2.62 -3.42
N ASP A 57 2.70 -2.03 -4.54
CA ASP A 57 2.29 -0.69 -4.95
C ASP A 57 2.30 -0.60 -6.47
N ARG A 58 1.32 0.08 -7.03
CA ARG A 58 1.15 0.24 -8.48
C ARG A 58 1.83 1.47 -9.06
N ASP A 59 2.21 2.42 -8.20
CA ASP A 59 2.61 3.77 -8.59
C ASP A 59 4.13 3.92 -8.76
N VAL A 60 4.51 5.04 -9.35
CA VAL A 60 5.88 5.53 -9.42
C VAL A 60 6.13 6.63 -8.39
N VAL A 61 7.40 6.86 -8.08
CA VAL A 61 7.80 7.97 -7.22
C VAL A 61 7.67 9.29 -7.98
N GLU A 62 7.06 10.29 -7.33
CA GLU A 62 6.88 11.64 -7.85
C GLU A 62 7.44 12.68 -6.87
N TRP A 63 7.81 13.86 -7.38
CA TRP A 63 8.31 14.97 -6.54
C TRP A 63 7.35 15.37 -5.42
N SER A 64 6.04 15.37 -5.69
CA SER A 64 4.98 15.65 -4.72
C SER A 64 4.90 14.65 -3.57
N ASN A 65 5.57 13.51 -3.69
CA ASN A 65 5.60 12.46 -2.66
C ASN A 65 6.68 12.69 -1.60
N LEU A 66 7.79 13.33 -1.96
CA LEU A 66 9.03 13.38 -1.16
C LEU A 66 8.85 14.02 0.21
N GLN A 67 7.89 14.94 0.36
CA GLN A 67 7.64 15.64 1.63
C GLN A 67 7.05 14.73 2.73
N ARG A 68 6.56 13.51 2.39
CA ARG A 68 5.91 12.58 3.35
C ARG A 68 6.19 11.10 3.14
N GLN A 69 6.80 10.70 2.03
CA GLN A 69 7.13 9.29 1.72
C GLN A 69 8.62 9.08 1.96
N VAL A 70 8.96 8.71 3.19
CA VAL A 70 10.31 8.81 3.78
C VAL A 70 11.38 7.92 3.17
N LEU A 71 11.01 6.88 2.43
CA LEU A 71 11.97 5.98 1.78
C LEU A 71 12.49 6.53 0.45
N PHE A 72 11.85 7.55 -0.13
CA PHE A 72 12.17 8.03 -1.48
C PHE A 72 13.10 9.24 -1.48
N ARG A 73 13.88 9.35 -2.56
CA ARG A 73 14.83 10.42 -2.82
C ARG A 73 14.45 11.17 -4.10
N GLU A 74 15.02 12.34 -4.29
CA GLU A 74 14.88 13.11 -5.53
C GLU A 74 15.32 12.32 -6.77
N ALA A 75 16.38 11.50 -6.66
CA ALA A 75 16.82 10.64 -7.75
C ALA A 75 15.77 9.61 -8.17
N ASP A 76 14.99 9.07 -7.21
CA ASP A 76 13.92 8.11 -7.49
C ASP A 76 12.77 8.80 -8.23
N ALA A 77 12.43 10.03 -7.85
CA ALA A 77 11.41 10.85 -8.52
C ALA A 77 11.85 11.26 -9.92
N ALA A 78 13.11 11.69 -10.09
CA ALA A 78 13.65 12.04 -11.39
C ALA A 78 13.65 10.84 -12.36
N ALA A 79 14.00 9.66 -11.84
CA ALA A 79 13.94 8.41 -12.61
C ALA A 79 12.51 7.88 -12.81
N GLY A 80 11.50 8.37 -12.03
CA GLY A 80 10.16 7.80 -11.99
C GLY A 80 10.17 6.32 -11.61
N LEU A 81 11.00 5.98 -10.63
CA LEU A 81 11.16 4.59 -10.21
C LEU A 81 9.86 4.07 -9.58
N PRO A 82 9.42 2.82 -9.85
CA PRO A 82 8.28 2.25 -9.14
C PRO A 82 8.48 2.27 -7.63
N LYS A 83 7.45 2.69 -6.88
CA LYS A 83 7.54 2.87 -5.42
C LYS A 83 7.99 1.61 -4.70
N ALA A 84 7.42 0.44 -5.03
CA ALA A 84 7.80 -0.83 -4.42
C ALA A 84 9.28 -1.17 -4.66
N ILE A 85 9.80 -0.90 -5.86
CA ILE A 85 11.21 -1.11 -6.19
C ILE A 85 12.12 -0.16 -5.42
N ALA A 86 11.80 1.14 -5.42
CA ALA A 86 12.56 2.15 -4.68
C ALA A 86 12.63 1.82 -3.19
N ALA A 87 11.51 1.40 -2.60
CA ALA A 87 11.44 0.98 -1.21
C ALA A 87 12.32 -0.26 -0.95
N ALA A 88 12.23 -1.30 -1.77
CA ALA A 88 13.04 -2.50 -1.59
C ALA A 88 14.55 -2.20 -1.66
N GLN A 89 14.99 -1.38 -2.60
CA GLN A 89 16.39 -0.94 -2.71
C GLN A 89 16.85 -0.19 -1.45
N ARG A 90 16.01 0.74 -0.96
CA ARG A 90 16.31 1.49 0.26
C ARG A 90 16.36 0.60 1.49
N LEU A 91 15.43 -0.32 1.64
CA LEU A 91 15.35 -1.20 2.81
C LEU A 91 16.51 -2.19 2.87
N ALA A 92 17.04 -2.63 1.73
CA ALA A 92 18.26 -3.42 1.66
C ALA A 92 19.48 -2.67 2.23
N GLU A 93 19.55 -1.34 2.05
CA GLU A 93 20.59 -0.50 2.67
C GLU A 93 20.35 -0.31 4.18
N VAL A 94 19.08 -0.28 4.63
CA VAL A 94 18.72 -0.13 6.04
C VAL A 94 19.00 -1.38 6.84
N ASN A 95 18.61 -2.55 6.31
CA ASN A 95 18.78 -3.82 7.00
C ASN A 95 18.87 -5.01 6.02
N GLY A 96 20.10 -5.45 5.75
CA GLY A 96 20.36 -6.58 4.87
C GLY A 96 19.92 -7.95 5.39
N ASP A 97 19.47 -8.05 6.65
CA ASP A 97 18.94 -9.31 7.22
C ASP A 97 17.45 -9.53 6.84
N VAL A 98 16.79 -8.53 6.25
CA VAL A 98 15.36 -8.55 5.92
C VAL A 98 15.18 -8.80 4.43
N GLU A 99 14.44 -9.84 4.08
CA GLU A 99 14.04 -10.09 2.70
C GLU A 99 12.86 -9.19 2.31
N VAL A 100 13.05 -8.33 1.31
CA VAL A 100 11.99 -7.45 0.80
C VAL A 100 11.62 -7.87 -0.62
N LEU A 101 10.37 -8.29 -0.83
CA LEU A 101 9.84 -8.69 -2.13
C LEU A 101 8.91 -7.60 -2.68
N PRO A 102 9.35 -6.81 -3.66
CA PRO A 102 8.55 -5.74 -4.25
C PRO A 102 7.65 -6.25 -5.37
N PHE A 103 6.38 -5.82 -5.35
CA PHE A 103 5.41 -6.09 -6.41
C PHE A 103 4.90 -4.77 -7.00
N VAL A 104 5.22 -4.52 -8.26
CA VAL A 104 4.72 -3.36 -9.02
C VAL A 104 3.38 -3.73 -9.65
N ALA A 105 2.34 -3.78 -8.83
CA ALA A 105 1.03 -4.28 -9.21
C ALA A 105 -0.11 -3.56 -8.50
N GLN A 106 -1.31 -3.66 -9.08
CA GLN A 106 -2.56 -3.35 -8.39
C GLN A 106 -2.83 -4.43 -7.34
N CYS A 107 -3.14 -4.03 -6.11
CA CYS A 107 -3.67 -4.96 -5.13
C CYS A 107 -5.10 -5.35 -5.54
N SER A 108 -5.25 -6.54 -6.11
CA SER A 108 -6.50 -7.14 -6.54
C SER A 108 -6.72 -8.50 -5.86
N ALA A 109 -7.92 -9.05 -5.96
CA ALA A 109 -8.19 -10.41 -5.44
C ALA A 109 -7.31 -11.46 -6.11
N GLU A 110 -7.06 -11.32 -7.40
CA GLU A 110 -6.17 -12.18 -8.17
C GLU A 110 -4.73 -12.07 -7.64
N PHE A 111 -4.19 -10.85 -7.51
CA PHE A 111 -2.85 -10.62 -6.94
C PHE A 111 -2.71 -11.27 -5.56
N LEU A 112 -3.69 -11.02 -4.67
CA LEU A 112 -3.68 -11.58 -3.31
C LEU A 112 -3.73 -13.12 -3.30
N SER A 113 -4.34 -13.74 -4.32
CA SER A 113 -4.38 -15.20 -4.46
C SER A 113 -3.05 -15.82 -4.92
N MET A 114 -2.18 -15.02 -5.57
CA MET A 114 -0.89 -15.44 -6.13
C MET A 114 0.30 -15.06 -5.27
N LEU A 115 0.09 -14.56 -4.05
CA LEU A 115 1.19 -14.22 -3.15
C LEU A 115 2.10 -15.42 -2.90
N PRO A 116 3.44 -15.24 -2.94
CA PRO A 116 4.41 -16.34 -2.80
C PRO A 116 4.45 -16.95 -1.38
N ALA A 117 3.88 -16.25 -0.41
CA ALA A 117 3.78 -16.69 0.97
C ALA A 117 2.54 -16.08 1.64
N THR A 118 1.94 -16.81 2.57
CA THR A 118 0.88 -16.28 3.44
C THR A 118 1.52 -15.36 4.49
N PRO A 119 1.10 -14.09 4.60
CA PRO A 119 1.63 -13.20 5.62
C PRO A 119 1.06 -13.55 7.01
N ASP A 120 1.82 -13.25 8.05
CA ASP A 120 1.38 -13.34 9.45
C ASP A 120 0.51 -12.14 9.85
N VAL A 121 0.71 -11.00 9.21
CA VAL A 121 -0.06 -9.76 9.42
C VAL A 121 -0.03 -8.89 8.17
N VAL A 122 -1.11 -8.13 7.97
CA VAL A 122 -1.25 -7.17 6.86
C VAL A 122 -1.29 -5.74 7.39
N ILE A 123 -0.56 -4.83 6.75
CA ILE A 123 -0.55 -3.40 7.06
C ILE A 123 -1.16 -2.61 5.91
N ASP A 124 -2.08 -1.72 6.26
CA ASP A 124 -2.73 -0.79 5.34
C ASP A 124 -1.85 0.45 5.10
N GLY A 125 -1.40 0.62 3.88
CA GLY A 125 -0.74 1.82 3.38
C GLY A 125 -1.48 2.48 2.23
N VAL A 126 -2.75 2.09 1.97
CA VAL A 126 -3.52 2.56 0.81
C VAL A 126 -4.29 3.85 1.10
N ASP A 127 -4.69 4.52 0.03
CA ASP A 127 -5.39 5.81 0.05
C ASP A 127 -6.85 5.74 -0.42
N ASN A 128 -7.37 4.53 -0.70
CA ASN A 128 -8.71 4.37 -1.24
C ASN A 128 -9.51 3.26 -0.53
N PHE A 129 -10.82 3.47 -0.43
CA PHE A 129 -11.70 2.54 0.27
C PHE A 129 -11.92 1.22 -0.48
N ALA A 130 -11.93 1.21 -1.81
CA ALA A 130 -12.12 -0.02 -2.57
C ALA A 130 -11.07 -1.07 -2.21
N THR A 131 -9.79 -0.68 -2.19
CA THR A 131 -8.70 -1.57 -1.78
C THR A 131 -8.80 -1.95 -0.29
N ARG A 132 -9.24 -1.04 0.59
CA ARG A 132 -9.43 -1.33 2.02
C ARG A 132 -10.49 -2.41 2.26
N TYR A 133 -11.63 -2.32 1.57
CA TYR A 133 -12.66 -3.34 1.67
C TYR A 133 -12.22 -4.68 1.07
N LEU A 134 -11.46 -4.66 0.00
CA LEU A 134 -10.85 -5.87 -0.57
C LEU A 134 -9.89 -6.53 0.43
N VAL A 135 -8.96 -5.75 1.02
CA VAL A 135 -8.00 -6.25 2.02
C VAL A 135 -8.72 -6.77 3.27
N ASN A 136 -9.73 -6.03 3.77
CA ASN A 136 -10.55 -6.49 4.88
C ASN A 136 -11.17 -7.86 4.61
N ASP A 137 -11.86 -7.99 3.47
CA ASP A 137 -12.58 -9.21 3.12
C ASP A 137 -11.61 -10.38 2.92
N TRP A 138 -10.45 -10.12 2.30
CA TRP A 138 -9.40 -11.12 2.13
C TRP A 138 -8.78 -11.56 3.46
N CYS A 139 -8.47 -10.61 4.35
CA CYS A 139 -7.93 -10.91 5.67
C CYS A 139 -8.91 -11.72 6.52
N ARG A 140 -10.21 -11.38 6.47
CA ARG A 140 -11.25 -12.15 7.17
C ARG A 140 -11.37 -13.58 6.63
N ALA A 141 -11.44 -13.74 5.29
CA ALA A 141 -11.50 -15.05 4.63
C ALA A 141 -10.28 -15.93 4.95
N ARG A 142 -9.13 -15.34 5.18
CA ARG A 142 -7.86 -16.03 5.47
C ARG A 142 -7.51 -16.08 6.95
N ARG A 143 -8.35 -15.49 7.83
CA ARG A 143 -8.09 -15.37 9.28
C ARG A 143 -6.74 -14.71 9.57
N LEU A 144 -6.46 -13.58 8.92
CA LEU A 144 -5.25 -12.79 9.08
C LEU A 144 -5.55 -11.52 9.88
N PRO A 145 -4.70 -11.13 10.82
CA PRO A 145 -4.81 -9.81 11.45
C PRO A 145 -4.45 -8.72 10.42
N TRP A 146 -5.20 -7.62 10.48
CA TRP A 146 -5.00 -6.46 9.61
C TRP A 146 -4.93 -5.19 10.42
N ILE A 147 -3.95 -4.33 10.11
CA ILE A 147 -3.74 -3.07 10.83
C ILE A 147 -4.03 -1.92 9.87
N TYR A 148 -5.17 -1.28 10.10
CA TYR A 148 -5.67 -0.15 9.33
C TYR A 148 -5.01 1.16 9.77
N ALA A 149 -4.79 2.10 8.83
CA ALA A 149 -4.63 3.52 9.13
C ALA A 149 -5.15 4.39 7.99
N GLY A 150 -5.56 5.61 8.36
CA GLY A 150 -5.96 6.66 7.43
C GLY A 150 -5.53 8.01 7.98
N ALA A 151 -5.17 8.95 7.10
CA ALA A 151 -4.79 10.29 7.49
C ALA A 151 -5.24 11.31 6.45
N ILE A 152 -5.70 12.48 6.92
CA ILE A 152 -6.11 13.61 6.09
C ILE A 152 -5.85 14.91 6.86
N GLY A 153 -5.27 15.91 6.20
CA GLY A 153 -4.91 17.17 6.86
C GLY A 153 -3.92 16.93 8.01
N ALA A 154 -4.29 17.34 9.20
CA ALA A 154 -3.56 17.11 10.44
C ALA A 154 -4.10 15.94 11.27
N GLU A 155 -5.17 15.31 10.80
CA GLU A 155 -5.89 14.26 11.50
C GLU A 155 -5.54 12.89 10.95
N ALA A 156 -5.47 11.89 11.83
CA ALA A 156 -5.24 10.52 11.43
C ALA A 156 -5.89 9.53 12.40
N VAL A 157 -6.15 8.33 11.90
CA VAL A 157 -6.73 7.24 12.68
C VAL A 157 -6.00 5.95 12.35
N ALA A 158 -5.77 5.10 13.37
CA ALA A 158 -5.28 3.76 13.18
C ALA A 158 -5.97 2.77 14.12
N MET A 159 -6.19 1.55 13.65
CA MET A 159 -6.80 0.49 14.45
C MET A 159 -6.33 -0.89 14.02
N ALA A 160 -6.27 -1.80 14.96
CA ALA A 160 -6.00 -3.20 14.69
C ALA A 160 -7.32 -3.96 14.52
N PHE A 161 -7.40 -4.79 13.50
CA PHE A 161 -8.47 -5.76 13.29
C PHE A 161 -7.92 -7.18 13.53
N PRO A 162 -7.96 -7.67 14.79
CA PRO A 162 -7.51 -9.01 15.12
C PRO A 162 -8.46 -10.06 14.56
N ILE A 163 -8.00 -11.30 14.49
CA ILE A 163 -8.75 -12.43 13.91
C ILE A 163 -10.13 -12.62 14.57
N ASP A 164 -10.18 -12.50 15.88
CA ASP A 164 -11.39 -12.74 16.68
C ASP A 164 -12.05 -11.43 17.17
N GLY A 165 -11.82 -10.32 16.47
CA GLY A 165 -12.38 -9.00 16.75
C GLY A 165 -13.29 -8.48 15.64
N PRO A 166 -13.79 -7.24 15.79
CA PRO A 166 -14.52 -6.55 14.73
C PRO A 166 -13.64 -6.39 13.49
N CYS A 167 -14.26 -6.24 12.33
CA CYS A 167 -13.58 -5.93 11.08
C CYS A 167 -13.94 -4.52 10.60
N LEU A 168 -13.36 -4.09 9.47
CA LEU A 168 -13.68 -2.78 8.89
C LEU A 168 -15.18 -2.60 8.66
N ARG A 169 -15.87 -3.64 8.16
CA ARG A 169 -17.33 -3.58 7.91
C ARG A 169 -18.17 -3.55 9.19
N CYS A 170 -17.62 -3.92 10.32
CA CYS A 170 -18.28 -3.72 11.59
C CYS A 170 -18.26 -2.23 12.00
N VAL A 171 -17.20 -1.52 11.65
CA VAL A 171 -17.02 -0.09 11.96
C VAL A 171 -17.68 0.78 10.89
N TRP A 172 -17.44 0.46 9.61
CA TRP A 172 -18.02 1.10 8.44
C TRP A 172 -18.62 0.04 7.53
N PRO A 173 -19.97 -0.22 7.63
CA PRO A 173 -20.62 -1.28 6.85
C PRO A 173 -20.48 -1.12 5.33
N GLU A 174 -20.56 0.10 4.85
CA GLU A 174 -20.48 0.48 3.44
C GLU A 174 -19.34 1.47 3.22
N PRO A 175 -18.65 1.40 2.06
CA PRO A 175 -17.70 2.44 1.70
C PRO A 175 -18.41 3.79 1.57
N PRO A 176 -17.80 4.88 2.06
CA PRO A 176 -18.39 6.21 1.86
C PRO A 176 -18.53 6.50 0.36
N PRO A 177 -19.57 7.25 -0.04
CA PRO A 177 -19.75 7.65 -1.42
C PRO A 177 -18.51 8.33 -1.99
N ALA A 178 -18.22 8.11 -3.27
CA ALA A 178 -17.10 8.76 -3.93
C ALA A 178 -17.29 10.30 -3.88
N GLY A 179 -16.31 10.99 -3.29
CA GLY A 179 -16.33 12.46 -3.12
C GLY A 179 -16.72 12.96 -1.73
N ASP A 180 -17.39 12.17 -0.89
CA ASP A 180 -17.80 12.58 0.46
C ASP A 180 -16.62 12.61 1.45
N VAL A 181 -15.59 11.81 1.20
CA VAL A 181 -14.37 11.83 2.00
C VAL A 181 -13.33 12.66 1.25
N GLY A 182 -12.87 13.73 1.89
CA GLY A 182 -11.78 14.53 1.34
C GLY A 182 -10.57 13.66 1.06
N SER A 183 -9.81 14.01 0.05
CA SER A 183 -8.52 13.38 -0.27
C SER A 183 -7.35 14.15 0.32
N CYS A 184 -6.19 13.52 0.43
CA CYS A 184 -4.94 14.21 0.80
C CYS A 184 -4.62 15.37 -0.14
N GLU A 185 -5.15 15.37 -1.37
CA GLU A 185 -4.94 16.41 -2.36
C GLU A 185 -5.87 17.60 -2.18
N THR A 186 -7.11 17.36 -1.76
CA THR A 186 -8.09 18.44 -1.51
C THR A 186 -7.90 19.11 -0.15
N HIS A 187 -7.44 18.36 0.87
CA HIS A 187 -7.29 18.83 2.25
C HIS A 187 -5.84 18.92 2.73
N GLY A 188 -4.88 18.47 1.89
CA GLY A 188 -3.49 18.35 2.28
C GLY A 188 -3.26 17.19 3.24
N ILE A 189 -2.01 17.04 3.69
CA ILE A 189 -1.60 16.02 4.64
C ILE A 189 -0.31 16.43 5.35
N LEU A 190 -0.27 16.29 6.65
CA LEU A 190 0.92 16.54 7.46
C LEU A 190 1.68 15.24 7.74
N ALA A 191 2.97 15.20 7.39
CA ALA A 191 3.83 14.04 7.63
C ALA A 191 3.87 13.59 9.11
N PRO A 192 3.87 14.48 10.14
CA PRO A 192 3.78 14.06 11.54
C PRO A 192 2.55 13.23 11.90
N ALA A 193 1.37 13.53 11.32
CA ALA A 193 0.17 12.74 11.57
C ALA A 193 0.33 11.31 11.05
N ILE A 194 0.92 11.17 9.86
CA ILE A 194 1.24 9.89 9.24
C ILE A 194 2.23 9.09 10.10
N ALA A 195 3.32 9.73 10.53
CA ALA A 195 4.36 9.07 11.31
C ALA A 195 3.81 8.48 12.62
N MET A 196 2.90 9.20 13.29
CA MET A 196 2.29 8.72 14.54
C MET A 196 1.44 7.47 14.33
N VAL A 197 0.55 7.48 13.35
CA VAL A 197 -0.34 6.33 13.12
C VAL A 197 0.40 5.15 12.48
N ALA A 198 1.42 5.39 11.66
CA ALA A 198 2.28 4.34 11.14
C ALA A 198 3.10 3.67 12.24
N ALA A 199 3.60 4.44 13.23
CA ALA A 199 4.26 3.87 14.39
C ALA A 199 3.32 2.97 15.21
N PHE A 200 2.05 3.38 15.38
CA PHE A 200 1.03 2.55 15.98
C PHE A 200 0.78 1.27 15.16
N GLN A 201 0.62 1.38 13.82
CA GLN A 201 0.45 0.21 12.95
C GLN A 201 1.56 -0.82 13.15
N VAL A 202 2.82 -0.37 13.18
CA VAL A 202 3.97 -1.27 13.36
C VAL A 202 3.97 -1.90 14.74
N ALA A 203 3.64 -1.14 15.79
CA ALA A 203 3.53 -1.70 17.14
C ALA A 203 2.45 -2.78 17.23
N GLU A 204 1.27 -2.55 16.62
CA GLU A 204 0.20 -3.56 16.58
C GLU A 204 0.57 -4.78 15.72
N ALA A 205 1.27 -4.59 14.61
CA ALA A 205 1.79 -5.69 13.80
C ALA A 205 2.80 -6.54 14.58
N MET A 206 3.72 -5.90 15.32
CA MET A 206 4.66 -6.61 16.19
C MET A 206 3.92 -7.38 17.28
N LYS A 207 2.89 -6.81 17.92
CA LYS A 207 2.04 -7.51 18.89
C LYS A 207 1.39 -8.75 18.27
N ALA A 208 0.81 -8.64 17.08
CA ALA A 208 0.21 -9.76 16.37
C ALA A 208 1.23 -10.89 16.14
N ILE A 209 2.45 -10.56 15.71
CA ILE A 209 3.54 -11.51 15.45
C ILE A 209 4.01 -12.19 16.74
N VAL A 210 4.17 -11.44 17.82
CA VAL A 210 4.66 -12.02 19.10
C VAL A 210 3.55 -12.67 19.94
N GLY A 211 2.28 -12.59 19.50
CA GLY A 211 1.13 -13.17 20.21
C GLY A 211 0.68 -12.34 21.40
N ALA A 212 1.00 -11.04 21.41
CA ALA A 212 0.50 -10.11 22.41
C ALA A 212 -0.92 -9.59 22.05
N PRO A 213 -1.75 -9.22 23.03
CA PRO A 213 -3.09 -8.72 22.76
C PRO A 213 -3.06 -7.40 21.99
N ALA A 214 -3.92 -7.28 20.97
CA ALA A 214 -4.11 -6.04 20.23
C ALA A 214 -4.70 -4.93 21.11
N THR A 215 -4.42 -3.67 20.76
CA THR A 215 -5.09 -2.53 21.39
C THR A 215 -6.58 -2.55 21.03
N ARG A 216 -7.44 -2.47 22.05
CA ARG A 216 -8.89 -2.41 21.88
C ARG A 216 -9.31 -0.99 21.62
N GLY A 217 -9.47 -0.65 20.34
CA GLY A 217 -9.92 0.68 19.95
C GLY A 217 -9.13 1.28 18.79
N ALA A 218 -9.55 2.46 18.36
CA ALA A 218 -8.92 3.25 17.34
C ALA A 218 -8.08 4.36 17.99
N LEU A 219 -6.81 4.43 17.66
CA LEU A 219 -6.01 5.63 17.91
C LEU A 219 -6.51 6.74 16.99
N THR A 220 -6.92 7.85 17.55
CA THR A 220 -7.22 9.08 16.82
C THR A 220 -6.22 10.15 17.21
N VAL A 221 -5.71 10.88 16.22
CA VAL A 221 -4.76 11.97 16.44
C VAL A 221 -5.17 13.20 15.65
N ASP A 222 -4.99 14.38 16.24
CA ASP A 222 -4.96 15.67 15.58
C ASP A 222 -3.66 16.35 16.02
N VAL A 223 -2.63 16.22 15.17
CA VAL A 223 -1.29 16.70 15.53
C VAL A 223 -1.20 18.22 15.61
N TRP A 224 -2.08 18.93 14.90
CA TRP A 224 -2.08 20.38 14.89
C TRP A 224 -2.70 20.96 16.16
N ARG A 225 -3.76 20.33 16.68
CA ARG A 225 -4.42 20.74 17.92
C ARG A 225 -3.90 20.01 19.15
N GLY A 226 -2.95 19.07 18.98
CA GLY A 226 -2.38 18.29 20.09
C GLY A 226 -3.41 17.38 20.77
N ARG A 227 -4.33 16.80 20.01
CA ARG A 227 -5.37 15.87 20.53
C ARG A 227 -5.02 14.45 20.17
N TYR A 228 -5.05 13.58 21.16
CA TYR A 228 -4.71 12.16 21.04
C TYR A 228 -5.66 11.36 21.91
N ALA A 229 -6.29 10.34 21.35
CA ALA A 229 -7.21 9.48 22.09
C ALA A 229 -7.19 8.04 21.54
N ILE A 230 -7.49 7.08 22.43
CA ILE A 230 -7.92 5.74 22.02
C ILE A 230 -9.44 5.69 22.19
N VAL A 231 -10.17 5.56 21.11
CA VAL A 231 -11.62 5.43 21.10
C VAL A 231 -11.96 3.94 21.11
N ASP A 232 -12.66 3.49 22.13
CA ASP A 232 -13.03 2.08 22.28
C ASP A 232 -13.98 1.63 21.16
N LEU A 233 -13.70 0.45 20.59
CA LEU A 233 -14.52 -0.19 19.56
C LEU A 233 -15.23 -1.46 20.06
N LEU A 234 -15.34 -1.67 21.37
CA LEU A 234 -15.92 -2.88 21.96
C LEU A 234 -17.36 -3.16 21.51
N GLY A 235 -18.13 -2.12 21.16
CA GLY A 235 -19.48 -2.25 20.63
C GLY A 235 -19.58 -2.34 19.10
N ALA A 236 -18.47 -2.29 18.38
CA ALA A 236 -18.48 -2.23 16.91
C ALA A 236 -18.74 -3.59 16.23
N ALA A 237 -18.69 -4.72 16.95
CA ALA A 237 -18.99 -6.02 16.35
C ALA A 237 -20.47 -6.08 15.95
N ALA A 238 -20.77 -5.90 14.66
CA ALA A 238 -22.12 -5.95 14.14
C ALA A 238 -22.62 -7.40 14.06
N ALA A 239 -23.79 -7.66 14.64
CA ALA A 239 -24.41 -8.99 14.68
C ALA A 239 -24.72 -9.54 13.27
N ASP A 240 -24.93 -8.66 12.29
CA ASP A 240 -25.25 -8.97 10.90
C ASP A 240 -24.11 -8.66 9.91
N CYS A 241 -22.89 -8.48 10.40
CA CYS A 241 -21.74 -8.20 9.55
C CYS A 241 -21.55 -9.31 8.51
N PRO A 242 -21.47 -8.98 7.20
CA PRO A 242 -21.31 -10.00 6.17
C PRO A 242 -20.05 -10.84 6.37
N CYS A 243 -18.93 -10.22 6.72
CA CYS A 243 -17.67 -10.93 6.88
C CYS A 243 -17.56 -11.72 8.20
N CYS A 244 -17.99 -11.10 9.33
CA CYS A 244 -17.77 -11.69 10.64
C CYS A 244 -18.84 -12.71 11.05
N SER A 245 -20.11 -12.48 10.61
CA SER A 245 -21.27 -13.27 11.03
C SER A 245 -21.77 -14.24 9.97
N ARG A 246 -21.61 -13.87 8.66
CA ARG A 246 -22.14 -14.68 7.55
C ARG A 246 -21.06 -15.33 6.69
N ASP A 247 -19.78 -15.07 6.97
CA ASP A 247 -18.64 -15.54 6.18
C ASP A 247 -18.75 -15.16 4.69
N GLU A 248 -19.34 -14.01 4.42
CA GLU A 248 -19.46 -13.43 3.09
C GLU A 248 -18.36 -12.39 2.88
N HIS A 249 -17.75 -12.38 1.71
CA HIS A 249 -16.66 -11.47 1.36
C HIS A 249 -16.99 -10.74 0.07
N PRO A 250 -17.88 -9.70 0.11
CA PRO A 250 -18.42 -9.08 -1.10
C PRO A 250 -17.36 -8.49 -2.02
N ALA A 251 -16.30 -7.86 -1.48
CA ALA A 251 -15.26 -7.26 -2.29
C ALA A 251 -14.41 -8.29 -3.05
N LEU A 252 -14.28 -9.51 -2.55
CA LEU A 252 -13.59 -10.59 -3.27
C LEU A 252 -14.40 -11.11 -4.48
N ARG A 253 -15.73 -10.98 -4.45
CA ARG A 253 -16.61 -11.42 -5.54
C ARG A 253 -16.69 -10.41 -6.68
N GLN A 254 -16.48 -9.11 -6.38
CA GLN A 254 -16.57 -8.02 -7.36
C GLN A 254 -15.28 -7.82 -8.18
N ALA A 255 -14.20 -8.49 -7.82
CA ALA A 255 -12.90 -8.37 -8.48
C ALA A 255 -12.91 -9.13 -9.80
N GLY A 256 -12.97 -8.43 -10.95
CA GLY A 256 -12.85 -9.10 -12.25
C GLY A 256 -13.11 -8.29 -13.51
N ALA A 257 -13.28 -6.99 -13.46
CA ALA A 257 -13.42 -6.19 -14.68
C ALA A 257 -12.18 -5.28 -14.84
N GLY A 258 -11.27 -5.65 -15.74
CA GLY A 258 -10.25 -4.72 -16.24
C GLY A 258 -10.94 -3.46 -16.77
N GLY A 259 -10.41 -2.28 -16.46
CA GLY A 259 -11.05 -1.01 -16.80
C GLY A 259 -10.11 0.18 -16.69
N ALA A 260 -10.62 1.34 -17.07
CA ALA A 260 -9.97 2.62 -16.83
C ALA A 260 -10.45 3.15 -15.45
N THR A 261 -9.50 3.51 -14.59
CA THR A 261 -9.78 4.06 -13.25
C THR A 261 -9.11 5.41 -13.11
N SER A 262 -9.89 6.44 -12.80
CA SER A 262 -9.34 7.75 -12.44
C SER A 262 -8.59 7.62 -11.12
N LEU A 263 -7.37 8.15 -11.08
CA LEU A 263 -6.60 8.24 -9.85
C LEU A 263 -7.06 9.50 -9.12
N CYS A 264 -7.72 9.30 -7.97
CA CYS A 264 -8.23 10.42 -7.17
C CYS A 264 -7.15 11.48 -6.98
N GLY A 265 -7.49 12.73 -7.40
CA GLY A 265 -6.67 13.93 -7.23
C GLY A 265 -5.43 14.05 -8.08
N ARG A 266 -5.20 13.15 -9.02
CA ARG A 266 -4.18 13.29 -10.06
C ARG A 266 -4.87 13.51 -11.39
N ASP A 267 -4.35 14.45 -12.19
CA ASP A 267 -4.73 14.57 -13.60
C ASP A 267 -4.14 13.36 -14.37
N ALA A 268 -4.54 12.15 -13.93
CA ALA A 268 -4.03 10.88 -14.41
C ALA A 268 -5.10 9.78 -14.34
N VAL A 269 -5.08 8.93 -15.37
CA VAL A 269 -5.93 7.74 -15.45
C VAL A 269 -5.06 6.50 -15.55
N GLN A 270 -5.36 5.49 -14.75
CA GLN A 270 -4.84 4.14 -14.93
C GLN A 270 -5.72 3.39 -15.92
N VAL A 271 -5.10 2.82 -16.95
CA VAL A 271 -5.76 1.91 -17.90
C VAL A 271 -5.12 0.54 -17.78
N GLU A 272 -5.96 -0.47 -17.62
CA GLU A 272 -5.56 -1.88 -17.54
C GLU A 272 -5.96 -2.59 -18.83
N PRO A 273 -5.12 -3.52 -19.36
CA PRO A 273 -5.51 -4.38 -20.48
C PRO A 273 -6.68 -5.28 -20.03
N ALA A 274 -7.51 -5.69 -20.99
CA ALA A 274 -8.66 -6.58 -20.72
C ALA A 274 -8.23 -7.94 -20.13
N GLN A 275 -7.01 -8.36 -20.42
CA GLN A 275 -6.38 -9.54 -19.85
C GLN A 275 -4.93 -9.20 -19.47
N PRO A 276 -4.47 -9.61 -18.27
CA PRO A 276 -3.06 -9.46 -17.90
C PRO A 276 -2.17 -10.16 -18.93
N ARG A 277 -1.14 -9.45 -19.38
CA ARG A 277 -0.20 -9.99 -20.35
C ARG A 277 1.23 -9.55 -20.03
N ALA A 278 2.19 -10.41 -20.33
CA ALA A 278 3.58 -9.98 -20.34
C ALA A 278 3.77 -8.97 -21.48
N PHE A 279 4.15 -7.74 -21.14
CA PHE A 279 4.34 -6.65 -22.10
C PHE A 279 5.84 -6.41 -22.29
N ASP A 280 6.31 -6.57 -23.54
CA ASP A 280 7.70 -6.31 -23.89
C ASP A 280 7.94 -4.81 -24.05
N LEU A 281 8.47 -4.21 -22.97
CA LEU A 281 8.79 -2.78 -22.93
C LEU A 281 9.87 -2.39 -23.95
N GLY A 282 10.85 -3.29 -24.22
CA GLY A 282 11.94 -3.04 -25.16
C GLY A 282 11.45 -2.97 -26.59
N ALA A 283 10.76 -4.01 -27.06
CA ALA A 283 10.18 -4.04 -28.38
C ALA A 283 9.19 -2.87 -28.59
N HIS A 284 8.47 -2.49 -27.54
CA HIS A 284 7.56 -1.35 -27.64
C HIS A 284 8.30 -0.01 -27.73
N ALA A 285 9.38 0.17 -26.98
CA ALA A 285 10.23 1.36 -27.05
C ALA A 285 10.84 1.52 -28.47
N GLU A 286 11.29 0.43 -29.07
CA GLU A 286 11.81 0.44 -30.46
C GLU A 286 10.74 0.88 -31.45
N ARG A 287 9.49 0.43 -31.33
CA ARG A 287 8.37 0.85 -32.20
C ARG A 287 8.06 2.34 -32.06
N LEU A 288 8.23 2.91 -30.87
CA LEU A 288 7.92 4.31 -30.58
C LEU A 288 9.09 5.26 -30.90
N ALA A 289 10.30 4.74 -31.09
CA ALA A 289 11.49 5.54 -31.34
C ALA A 289 11.33 6.43 -32.52
N GLY A 290 11.57 7.75 -32.37
CA GLY A 290 11.41 8.76 -33.41
C GLY A 290 9.96 9.17 -33.71
N ILE A 291 8.97 8.56 -33.05
CA ILE A 291 7.54 8.87 -33.25
C ILE A 291 7.00 9.72 -32.09
N VAL A 292 7.46 9.42 -30.86
CA VAL A 292 7.00 10.06 -29.62
C VAL A 292 8.10 10.91 -28.99
N GLY A 293 7.72 11.84 -28.10
CA GLY A 293 8.66 12.63 -27.30
C GLY A 293 9.03 11.96 -25.99
N GLU A 294 10.12 12.40 -25.38
CA GLU A 294 10.55 12.02 -24.02
C GLU A 294 10.60 10.50 -23.76
N LEU A 295 11.06 9.73 -24.77
CA LEU A 295 11.14 8.28 -24.66
C LEU A 295 12.22 7.84 -23.67
N ALA A 296 11.85 7.15 -22.61
CA ALA A 296 12.75 6.62 -21.59
C ALA A 296 12.35 5.20 -21.20
N LEU A 297 13.26 4.25 -21.42
CA LEU A 297 13.10 2.85 -21.06
C LEU A 297 13.89 2.52 -19.79
N THR A 298 13.27 1.85 -18.85
CA THR A 298 13.90 1.26 -17.66
C THR A 298 13.59 -0.24 -17.59
N PRO A 299 14.24 -1.02 -16.73
CA PRO A 299 13.89 -2.43 -16.53
C PRO A 299 12.44 -2.65 -16.06
N HIS A 300 11.76 -1.64 -15.53
CA HIS A 300 10.45 -1.76 -14.88
C HIS A 300 9.30 -1.11 -15.63
N LEU A 301 9.59 -0.06 -16.43
CA LEU A 301 8.57 0.70 -17.17
C LEU A 301 9.15 1.43 -18.36
N LEU A 302 8.28 1.77 -19.31
CA LEU A 302 8.54 2.64 -20.45
C LEU A 302 7.77 3.94 -20.25
N ARG A 303 8.49 5.09 -20.34
CA ARG A 303 7.88 6.42 -20.33
C ARG A 303 8.01 7.09 -21.67
N PHE A 304 6.98 7.81 -22.10
CA PHE A 304 7.00 8.63 -23.29
C PHE A 304 5.90 9.71 -23.24
N ALA A 305 6.02 10.71 -24.10
CA ALA A 305 5.01 11.75 -24.28
C ALA A 305 4.42 11.65 -25.69
N ALA A 306 3.09 11.64 -25.79
CA ALA A 306 2.35 11.62 -27.06
C ALA A 306 0.98 12.27 -26.89
N ASP A 307 0.48 12.95 -27.93
CA ASP A 307 -0.85 13.59 -28.00
C ASP A 307 -1.17 14.50 -26.77
N GLY A 308 -0.14 15.18 -26.24
CA GLY A 308 -0.28 16.08 -25.09
C GLY A 308 -0.41 15.36 -23.72
N ALA A 309 -0.25 14.04 -23.70
CA ALA A 309 -0.27 13.21 -22.49
C ALA A 309 1.11 12.57 -22.24
N ARG A 310 1.40 12.23 -20.98
CA ARG A 310 2.59 11.46 -20.61
C ARG A 310 2.17 10.06 -20.16
N PHE A 311 2.89 9.06 -20.63
CA PHE A 311 2.62 7.66 -20.38
C PHE A 311 3.70 7.04 -19.51
N SER A 312 3.28 6.18 -18.59
CA SER A 312 4.14 5.22 -17.89
C SER A 312 3.53 3.84 -18.08
N VAL A 313 4.14 3.01 -18.93
CA VAL A 313 3.66 1.67 -19.28
C VAL A 313 4.47 0.63 -18.52
N PHE A 314 3.80 -0.32 -17.89
CA PHE A 314 4.39 -1.35 -17.06
C PHE A 314 4.46 -2.71 -17.77
N ARG A 315 5.22 -3.66 -17.18
CA ARG A 315 5.43 -5.00 -17.77
C ARG A 315 4.16 -5.89 -17.80
N ASP A 316 3.13 -5.53 -17.07
CA ASP A 316 1.81 -6.16 -17.11
C ASP A 316 0.87 -5.58 -18.18
N GLY A 317 1.36 -4.61 -18.96
CA GLY A 317 0.61 -3.91 -19.99
C GLY A 317 -0.27 -2.77 -19.46
N ARG A 318 -0.33 -2.56 -18.17
CA ARG A 318 -1.00 -1.43 -17.52
C ARG A 318 -0.27 -0.13 -17.85
N ALA A 319 -1.02 0.96 -18.01
CA ALA A 319 -0.46 2.29 -18.23
C ALA A 319 -1.06 3.33 -17.27
N LEU A 320 -0.22 4.22 -16.77
CA LEU A 320 -0.62 5.48 -16.16
C LEU A 320 -0.51 6.57 -17.23
N ILE A 321 -1.60 7.29 -17.46
CA ILE A 321 -1.70 8.35 -18.46
C ILE A 321 -1.96 9.66 -17.75
N PHE A 322 -0.98 10.56 -17.74
CA PHE A 322 -1.01 11.85 -17.07
C PHE A 322 -1.42 12.96 -18.04
N GLY A 323 -2.12 13.99 -17.52
CA GLY A 323 -2.64 15.11 -18.30
C GLY A 323 -3.98 14.78 -18.96
N VAL A 324 -4.69 13.74 -18.46
CA VAL A 324 -5.99 13.31 -18.98
C VAL A 324 -6.90 12.95 -17.82
N GLY A 325 -7.97 13.72 -17.62
CA GLY A 325 -8.97 13.43 -16.58
C GLY A 325 -10.15 12.58 -17.06
N ASP A 326 -10.36 12.49 -18.37
CA ASP A 326 -11.48 11.75 -18.98
C ASP A 326 -11.11 10.28 -19.26
N LEU A 327 -11.92 9.34 -18.74
CA LEU A 327 -11.68 7.91 -18.84
C LEU A 327 -11.75 7.38 -20.28
N LEU A 328 -12.68 7.90 -21.09
CA LEU A 328 -12.85 7.46 -22.49
C LEU A 328 -11.67 7.93 -23.34
N ARG A 329 -11.25 9.19 -23.15
CA ARG A 329 -10.05 9.73 -23.79
C ARG A 329 -8.80 8.96 -23.38
N ALA A 330 -8.64 8.65 -22.10
CA ALA A 330 -7.50 7.85 -21.62
C ALA A 330 -7.49 6.46 -22.26
N ARG A 331 -8.65 5.81 -22.37
CA ARG A 331 -8.76 4.51 -23.04
C ARG A 331 -8.40 4.60 -24.52
N ALA A 332 -8.89 5.59 -25.24
CA ALA A 332 -8.56 5.80 -26.66
C ALA A 332 -7.06 6.05 -26.87
N LEU A 333 -6.43 6.82 -25.98
CA LEU A 333 -4.98 7.05 -26.02
C LEU A 333 -4.19 5.77 -25.70
N TYR A 334 -4.67 4.97 -24.76
CA TYR A 334 -4.08 3.66 -24.44
C TYR A 334 -4.13 2.74 -25.67
N ASP A 335 -5.31 2.58 -26.27
CA ASP A 335 -5.50 1.71 -27.44
C ASP A 335 -4.63 2.15 -28.64
N ARG A 336 -4.43 3.45 -28.81
CA ARG A 336 -3.58 4.02 -29.86
C ARG A 336 -2.09 3.79 -29.63
N TRP A 337 -1.60 4.02 -28.41
CA TRP A 337 -0.17 4.12 -28.12
C TRP A 337 0.42 2.90 -27.42
N VAL A 338 -0.37 2.15 -26.67
CA VAL A 338 0.06 0.94 -25.96
C VAL A 338 -0.47 -0.31 -26.68
N GLY A 339 -1.68 -0.21 -27.21
CA GLY A 339 -2.30 -1.25 -28.02
C GLY A 339 -3.21 -2.16 -27.19
N ALA A 340 -4.15 -2.80 -27.89
CA ALA A 340 -5.09 -3.76 -27.36
C ALA A 340 -4.42 -5.10 -27.00
#